data_12069ad1eb0e9af1cd46dd403a6486cd
#
_entry.id   12069ad1eb0e9af1cd46dd403a6486cd
#
_cell.length_a   1.000
_cell.length_b   1.000
_cell.length_c   1.000
_cell.angle_alpha   90.00
_cell.angle_beta   90.00
_cell.angle_gamma   90.00
#
_symmetry.space_group_name_H-M   'P 1'
#
loop_
_entity.id
_entity.type
_entity.pdbx_description
1 polymer ?
#
loop_
_entity_poly.entity_id
_entity_poly.type
_entity_poly.pdbx_seq_one_letter_code
_entity_poly.pdbx_strand_id
1 'polypeptide(L)'
;MRADRRGAGLSSSRAGAAARLVAAVLPLVALCSGIGAAVAGGVGAIAGLAVAAVVLAVTGAYCDRLALSAMAARPVSEVEHPELYRLVRELSKGGRLPVPRLFLSPAEQPNSFAVGRNPRSAAICCTDGLLASLDEAELRGVLGHELAHVSGRDLLPATVSAGLATVITFPATLARLLMLVLGPVAALVIRLSVSRRREYRADAAGALLAGDPVALAGALRKIEAGVAELALAPGARVSSVAHLMIASPFHPEGFARLFATHPPLGERLRRLEALAGYRR
;
A
#
# COMPACT_ATOMS: atom_id res chain seq x y z
N MET A 1 19.63 0.83 -31.63
CA MET A 1 18.34 1.53 -31.39
C MET A 1 17.47 0.95 -30.25
N ARG A 2 18.04 0.17 -29.29
CA ARG A 2 17.30 -0.41 -28.12
C ARG A 2 17.63 0.25 -26.76
N ALA A 3 18.63 1.12 -26.67
CA ALA A 3 19.04 1.76 -25.41
C ALA A 3 18.17 2.96 -24.99
N ASP A 4 17.56 3.66 -25.95
CA ASP A 4 16.83 4.92 -25.70
C ASP A 4 15.43 4.71 -25.08
N ARG A 5 14.78 3.55 -25.30
CA ARG A 5 13.46 3.26 -24.71
C ARG A 5 13.50 2.97 -23.21
N ARG A 6 14.65 2.58 -22.64
CA ARG A 6 14.80 2.35 -21.18
C ARG A 6 14.94 3.67 -20.40
N GLY A 7 15.54 4.67 -20.99
CA GLY A 7 15.70 6.00 -20.37
C GLY A 7 14.37 6.75 -20.25
N ALA A 8 13.57 6.74 -21.31
CA ALA A 8 12.27 7.42 -21.35
C ALA A 8 11.24 6.78 -20.41
N GLY A 9 11.23 5.45 -20.26
CA GLY A 9 10.34 4.74 -19.34
C GLY A 9 10.65 4.99 -17.86
N LEU A 10 11.93 5.15 -17.51
CA LEU A 10 12.37 5.43 -16.13
C LEU A 10 12.12 6.89 -15.73
N SER A 11 12.23 7.84 -16.66
CA SER A 11 11.94 9.26 -16.40
C SER A 11 10.45 9.50 -16.18
N SER A 12 9.59 8.88 -16.96
CA SER A 12 8.13 8.97 -16.80
C SER A 12 7.63 8.36 -15.48
N SER A 13 8.27 7.29 -14.97
CA SER A 13 7.93 6.68 -13.69
C SER A 13 8.34 7.56 -12.50
N ARG A 14 9.51 8.23 -12.57
CA ARG A 14 9.97 9.16 -11.52
C ARG A 14 9.11 10.41 -11.44
N ALA A 15 8.82 11.03 -12.59
CA ALA A 15 7.91 12.20 -12.65
C ALA A 15 6.52 11.86 -12.12
N GLY A 16 5.98 10.70 -12.49
CA GLY A 16 4.69 10.24 -11.97
C GLY A 16 4.69 9.96 -10.46
N ALA A 17 5.77 9.42 -9.91
CA ALA A 17 5.91 9.21 -8.47
C ALA A 17 6.02 10.54 -7.72
N ALA A 18 6.81 11.50 -8.23
CA ALA A 18 6.93 12.83 -7.66
C ALA A 18 5.59 13.58 -7.69
N ALA A 19 4.87 13.54 -8.81
CA ALA A 19 3.55 14.17 -8.92
C ALA A 19 2.55 13.61 -7.91
N ARG A 20 2.53 12.28 -7.70
CA ARG A 20 1.66 11.65 -6.69
C ARG A 20 2.06 12.05 -5.26
N LEU A 21 3.36 12.15 -4.98
CA LEU A 21 3.84 12.60 -3.67
C LEU A 21 3.42 14.05 -3.41
N VAL A 22 3.60 14.92 -4.36
CA VAL A 22 3.14 16.33 -4.28
C VAL A 22 1.63 16.38 -4.07
N ALA A 23 0.86 15.64 -4.88
CA ALA A 23 -0.60 15.58 -4.75
C ALA A 23 -1.06 15.09 -3.37
N ALA A 24 -0.34 14.12 -2.77
CA ALA A 24 -0.64 13.62 -1.43
C ALA A 24 -0.34 14.65 -0.32
N VAL A 25 0.66 15.50 -0.51
CA VAL A 25 1.12 16.48 0.48
C VAL A 25 0.26 17.76 0.47
N LEU A 26 -0.20 18.19 -0.70
CA LEU A 26 -0.94 19.45 -0.86
C LEU A 26 -2.16 19.60 0.05
N PRO A 27 -3.04 18.57 0.25
CA PRO A 27 -4.19 18.69 1.13
C PRO A 27 -3.82 18.99 2.59
N LEU A 28 -2.73 18.38 3.09
CA LEU A 28 -2.24 18.65 4.45
C LEU A 28 -1.73 20.08 4.58
N VAL A 29 -0.92 20.54 3.62
CA VAL A 29 -0.38 21.90 3.63
C VAL A 29 -1.52 22.92 3.57
N ALA A 30 -2.48 22.72 2.67
CA ALA A 30 -3.65 23.59 2.55
C ALA A 30 -4.50 23.62 3.84
N LEU A 31 -4.70 22.46 4.47
CA LEU A 31 -5.44 22.35 5.73
C LEU A 31 -4.74 23.10 6.86
N CYS A 32 -3.45 22.83 7.08
CA CYS A 32 -2.70 23.45 8.17
C CYS A 32 -2.59 24.99 8.00
N SER A 33 -2.23 25.45 6.79
CA SER A 33 -2.09 26.87 6.52
C SER A 33 -3.45 27.59 6.53
N GLY A 34 -4.51 26.95 6.03
CA GLY A 34 -5.86 27.51 6.04
C GLY A 34 -6.42 27.67 7.46
N ILE A 35 -6.27 26.66 8.31
CA ILE A 35 -6.65 26.75 9.74
C ILE A 35 -5.83 27.86 10.42
N GLY A 36 -4.52 27.89 10.22
CA GLY A 36 -3.66 28.94 10.77
C GLY A 36 -4.09 30.35 10.34
N ALA A 37 -4.37 30.54 9.04
CA ALA A 37 -4.84 31.80 8.51
C ALA A 37 -6.18 32.25 9.12
N ALA A 38 -7.10 31.32 9.30
CA ALA A 38 -8.40 31.58 9.92
C ALA A 38 -8.29 32.00 11.40
N VAL A 39 -7.28 31.51 12.13
CA VAL A 39 -7.06 31.81 13.56
C VAL A 39 -6.30 33.10 13.77
N ALA A 40 -5.22 33.36 13.02
CA ALA A 40 -4.30 34.47 13.25
C ALA A 40 -3.78 35.15 11.97
N GLY A 41 -4.59 35.14 10.90
CA GLY A 41 -4.25 35.83 9.65
C GLY A 41 -2.93 35.28 9.03
N GLY A 42 -2.12 36.21 8.50
CA GLY A 42 -0.87 35.85 7.82
C GLY A 42 0.16 35.16 8.74
N VAL A 43 0.26 35.57 9.99
CA VAL A 43 1.15 34.93 10.98
C VAL A 43 0.70 33.50 11.24
N GLY A 44 -0.60 33.29 11.39
CA GLY A 44 -1.16 31.93 11.57
C GLY A 44 -0.94 31.06 10.35
N ALA A 45 -1.03 31.59 9.12
CA ALA A 45 -0.71 30.84 7.91
C ALA A 45 0.74 30.32 7.89
N ILE A 46 1.69 31.15 8.28
CA ILE A 46 3.13 30.79 8.38
C ILE A 46 3.32 29.72 9.44
N ALA A 47 2.69 29.88 10.63
CA ALA A 47 2.74 28.86 11.67
C ALA A 47 2.15 27.53 11.20
N GLY A 48 1.03 27.56 10.47
CA GLY A 48 0.42 26.36 9.85
C GLY A 48 1.34 25.68 8.85
N LEU A 49 2.06 26.44 8.02
CA LEU A 49 3.08 25.89 7.12
C LEU A 49 4.23 25.23 7.89
N ALA A 50 4.68 25.82 9.00
CA ALA A 50 5.72 25.23 9.85
C ALA A 50 5.23 23.90 10.46
N VAL A 51 4.00 23.85 10.96
CA VAL A 51 3.37 22.61 11.46
C VAL A 51 3.31 21.54 10.35
N ALA A 52 2.85 21.92 9.14
CA ALA A 52 2.82 20.99 8.02
C ALA A 52 4.21 20.45 7.68
N ALA A 53 5.24 21.29 7.68
CA ALA A 53 6.62 20.87 7.43
C ALA A 53 7.13 19.87 8.48
N VAL A 54 6.84 20.09 9.76
CA VAL A 54 7.18 19.15 10.85
C VAL A 54 6.45 17.81 10.65
N VAL A 55 5.14 17.85 10.40
CA VAL A 55 4.34 16.63 10.14
C VAL A 55 4.90 15.85 8.95
N LEU A 56 5.27 16.53 7.87
CA LEU A 56 5.85 15.91 6.69
C LEU A 56 7.21 15.28 6.97
N ALA A 57 8.06 15.97 7.73
CA ALA A 57 9.38 15.44 8.13
C ALA A 57 9.24 14.18 9.00
N VAL A 58 8.38 14.21 10.01
CA VAL A 58 8.10 13.06 10.88
C VAL A 58 7.49 11.90 10.08
N THR A 59 6.48 12.20 9.26
CA THR A 59 5.86 11.18 8.42
C THR A 59 6.88 10.57 7.45
N GLY A 60 7.69 11.39 6.78
CA GLY A 60 8.72 10.91 5.87
C GLY A 60 9.78 10.02 6.55
N ALA A 61 10.09 10.31 7.82
CA ALA A 61 11.04 9.51 8.60
C ALA A 61 10.46 8.17 9.09
N TYR A 62 9.17 8.12 9.43
CA TYR A 62 8.54 7.01 10.14
C TYR A 62 7.36 6.36 9.41
N CYS A 63 7.11 6.70 8.14
CA CYS A 63 5.92 6.24 7.40
C CYS A 63 5.77 4.72 7.35
N ASP A 64 6.87 3.97 7.21
CA ASP A 64 6.86 2.51 7.22
C ASP A 64 6.47 1.95 8.60
N ARG A 65 6.99 2.52 9.68
CA ARG A 65 6.64 2.11 11.05
C ARG A 65 5.18 2.43 11.37
N LEU A 66 4.70 3.60 10.95
CA LEU A 66 3.31 3.99 11.15
C LEU A 66 2.36 3.02 10.44
N ALA A 67 2.67 2.66 9.20
CA ALA A 67 1.86 1.70 8.44
C ALA A 67 1.88 0.29 9.05
N LEU A 68 3.04 -0.20 9.47
CA LEU A 68 3.16 -1.51 10.12
C LEU A 68 2.44 -1.55 11.47
N SER A 69 2.57 -0.49 12.27
CA SER A 69 1.89 -0.40 13.58
C SER A 69 0.37 -0.31 13.46
N ALA A 70 -0.15 0.22 12.35
CA ALA A 70 -1.59 0.29 12.10
C ALA A 70 -2.24 -1.11 12.05
N MET A 71 -1.47 -2.12 11.62
CA MET A 71 -1.87 -3.53 11.53
C MET A 71 -1.31 -4.39 12.67
N ALA A 72 -0.78 -3.78 13.73
CA ALA A 72 -0.11 -4.48 14.83
C ALA A 72 0.98 -5.47 14.35
N ALA A 73 1.63 -5.15 13.23
CA ALA A 73 2.60 -6.02 12.58
C ALA A 73 3.89 -6.10 13.40
N ARG A 74 4.37 -7.33 13.62
CA ARG A 74 5.65 -7.63 14.27
C ARG A 74 6.67 -8.15 13.26
N PRO A 75 7.96 -7.85 13.45
CA PRO A 75 9.00 -8.46 12.63
C PRO A 75 9.04 -9.97 12.89
N VAL A 76 9.34 -10.74 11.85
CA VAL A 76 9.55 -12.19 11.96
C VAL A 76 10.95 -12.54 11.48
N SER A 77 11.48 -13.63 12.02
CA SER A 77 12.79 -14.17 11.67
C SER A 77 12.68 -15.37 10.72
N GLU A 78 13.79 -15.71 10.07
CA GLU A 78 13.87 -16.90 9.22
C GLU A 78 13.66 -18.20 10.01
N VAL A 79 14.00 -18.20 11.32
CA VAL A 79 13.80 -19.36 12.19
C VAL A 79 12.32 -19.60 12.47
N GLU A 80 11.53 -18.51 12.59
CA GLU A 80 10.08 -18.61 12.83
C GLU A 80 9.30 -19.01 11.57
N HIS A 81 9.69 -18.48 10.40
CA HIS A 81 9.00 -18.71 9.14
C HIS A 81 9.98 -19.03 7.98
N PRO A 82 10.65 -20.18 8.02
CA PRO A 82 11.69 -20.54 7.04
C PRO A 82 11.15 -20.61 5.60
N GLU A 83 9.93 -21.13 5.41
CA GLU A 83 9.31 -21.22 4.08
C GLU A 83 9.00 -19.86 3.48
N LEU A 84 8.45 -18.94 4.27
CA LEU A 84 8.18 -17.56 3.83
C LEU A 84 9.49 -16.88 3.41
N TYR A 85 10.55 -17.03 4.19
CA TYR A 85 11.86 -16.46 3.85
C TYR A 85 12.46 -17.10 2.61
N ARG A 86 12.31 -18.41 2.41
CA ARG A 86 12.74 -19.13 1.21
C ARG A 86 12.06 -18.55 -0.03
N LEU A 87 10.73 -18.45 -0.03
CA LEU A 87 9.96 -17.92 -1.15
C LEU A 87 10.36 -16.48 -1.49
N VAL A 88 10.44 -15.61 -0.50
CA VAL A 88 10.80 -14.19 -0.71
C VAL A 88 12.23 -14.07 -1.22
N ARG A 89 13.18 -14.88 -0.74
CA ARG A 89 14.57 -14.89 -1.20
C ARG A 89 14.68 -15.33 -2.65
N GLU A 90 13.98 -16.40 -3.05
CA GLU A 90 13.93 -16.90 -4.42
C GLU A 90 13.37 -15.84 -5.37
N LEU A 91 12.23 -15.24 -5.03
CA LEU A 91 11.60 -14.19 -5.81
C LEU A 91 12.47 -12.93 -5.88
N SER A 92 13.07 -12.51 -4.77
CA SER A 92 13.98 -11.36 -4.73
C SER A 92 15.18 -11.56 -5.64
N LYS A 93 15.76 -12.77 -5.66
CA LYS A 93 16.86 -13.13 -6.57
C LYS A 93 16.40 -13.09 -8.02
N GLY A 94 15.23 -13.64 -8.34
CA GLY A 94 14.64 -13.59 -9.70
C GLY A 94 14.38 -12.15 -10.16
N GLY A 95 13.89 -11.28 -9.27
CA GLY A 95 13.64 -9.87 -9.51
C GLY A 95 14.87 -8.96 -9.43
N ARG A 96 16.05 -9.49 -9.05
CA ARG A 96 17.27 -8.71 -8.76
C ARG A 96 17.03 -7.61 -7.73
N LEU A 97 16.27 -7.93 -6.69
CA LEU A 97 15.90 -7.03 -5.60
C LEU A 97 16.63 -7.44 -4.31
N PRO A 98 16.91 -6.49 -3.41
CA PRO A 98 17.28 -6.85 -2.05
C PRO A 98 16.11 -7.57 -1.38
N VAL A 99 16.41 -8.52 -0.49
CA VAL A 99 15.40 -9.23 0.30
C VAL A 99 14.76 -8.22 1.27
N PRO A 100 13.43 -7.99 1.19
CA PRO A 100 12.74 -7.09 2.11
C PRO A 100 12.68 -7.67 3.52
N ARG A 101 12.48 -6.82 4.50
CA ARG A 101 12.15 -7.24 5.88
C ARG A 101 10.75 -7.84 5.89
N LEU A 102 10.55 -8.90 6.67
CA LEU A 102 9.27 -9.58 6.76
C LEU A 102 8.58 -9.28 8.10
N PHE A 103 7.29 -9.06 8.02
CA PHE A 103 6.43 -8.77 9.16
C PHE A 103 5.17 -9.62 9.08
N LEU A 104 4.62 -9.98 10.25
CA LEU A 104 3.31 -10.61 10.38
C LEU A 104 2.38 -9.76 11.21
N SER A 105 1.14 -9.65 10.75
CA SER A 105 0.01 -9.07 11.47
C SER A 105 -0.87 -10.19 12.00
N PRO A 106 -1.35 -10.11 13.26
CA PRO A 106 -2.21 -11.12 13.85
C PRO A 106 -3.66 -11.08 13.31
N ALA A 107 -3.91 -10.37 12.22
CA ALA A 107 -5.24 -10.30 11.63
C ALA A 107 -5.61 -11.63 10.97
N GLU A 108 -6.81 -12.14 11.29
CA GLU A 108 -7.37 -13.35 10.68
C GLU A 108 -7.84 -13.12 9.24
N GLN A 109 -8.14 -11.87 8.87
CA GLN A 109 -8.47 -11.51 7.51
C GLN A 109 -7.27 -11.72 6.59
N PRO A 110 -7.38 -12.51 5.48
CA PRO A 110 -6.28 -12.73 4.56
C PRO A 110 -5.94 -11.44 3.81
N ASN A 111 -4.70 -10.94 4.01
CA ASN A 111 -4.21 -9.76 3.30
C ASN A 111 -2.68 -9.67 3.34
N SER A 112 -2.11 -8.83 2.46
CA SER A 112 -0.69 -8.45 2.46
C SER A 112 -0.51 -7.03 2.00
N PHE A 113 0.64 -6.46 2.31
CA PHE A 113 1.05 -5.16 1.78
C PHE A 113 2.56 -4.96 1.87
N ALA A 114 3.09 -4.14 0.97
CA ALA A 114 4.48 -3.70 1.01
C ALA A 114 4.58 -2.22 1.40
N VAL A 115 5.60 -1.90 2.21
CA VAL A 115 5.93 -0.53 2.65
C VAL A 115 7.42 -0.27 2.51
N GLY A 116 7.79 1.00 2.43
CA GLY A 116 9.18 1.42 2.40
C GLY A 116 9.42 2.67 1.58
N ARG A 117 10.61 3.23 1.71
CA ARG A 117 11.02 4.43 0.96
C ARG A 117 11.77 4.08 -0.33
N ASN A 118 12.38 2.93 -0.37
CA ASN A 118 13.15 2.41 -1.50
C ASN A 118 13.31 0.89 -1.37
N PRO A 119 13.78 0.17 -2.40
CA PRO A 119 13.92 -1.28 -2.34
C PRO A 119 14.80 -1.82 -1.21
N ARG A 120 15.82 -1.05 -0.76
CA ARG A 120 16.71 -1.48 0.34
C ARG A 120 16.05 -1.37 1.72
N SER A 121 15.07 -0.48 1.88
CA SER A 121 14.33 -0.28 3.12
C SER A 121 12.92 -0.88 3.07
N ALA A 122 12.62 -1.68 2.05
CA ALA A 122 11.32 -2.30 1.87
C ALA A 122 11.01 -3.31 2.98
N ALA A 123 9.75 -3.40 3.32
CA ALA A 123 9.18 -4.42 4.19
C ALA A 123 7.89 -4.95 3.56
N ILE A 124 7.66 -6.25 3.69
CA ILE A 124 6.41 -6.92 3.32
C ILE A 124 5.76 -7.41 4.61
N CYS A 125 4.49 -7.11 4.75
CA CYS A 125 3.65 -7.60 5.83
C CYS A 125 2.61 -8.56 5.27
N CYS A 126 2.54 -9.77 5.83
CA CYS A 126 1.46 -10.72 5.61
C CYS A 126 0.59 -10.79 6.86
N THR A 127 -0.68 -11.14 6.72
CA THR A 127 -1.53 -11.47 7.87
C THR A 127 -1.46 -12.96 8.17
N ASP A 128 -1.74 -13.34 9.42
CA ASP A 128 -1.84 -14.75 9.80
C ASP A 128 -2.92 -15.46 8.98
N GLY A 129 -4.05 -14.77 8.71
CA GLY A 129 -5.11 -15.28 7.85
C GLY A 129 -4.66 -15.52 6.40
N LEU A 130 -3.74 -14.72 5.85
CA LEU A 130 -3.18 -14.97 4.53
C LEU A 130 -2.39 -16.27 4.51
N LEU A 131 -1.50 -16.47 5.48
CA LEU A 131 -0.66 -17.66 5.56
C LEU A 131 -1.48 -18.93 5.80
N ALA A 132 -2.62 -18.82 6.51
CA ALA A 132 -3.52 -19.94 6.75
C ALA A 132 -4.40 -20.30 5.53
N SER A 133 -4.67 -19.34 4.63
CA SER A 133 -5.64 -19.51 3.53
C SER A 133 -5.01 -19.94 2.21
N LEU A 134 -3.74 -19.61 1.98
CA LEU A 134 -3.07 -19.79 0.70
C LEU A 134 -2.12 -20.99 0.71
N ASP A 135 -2.08 -21.73 -0.40
CA ASP A 135 -1.02 -22.69 -0.66
C ASP A 135 0.29 -21.98 -1.09
N GLU A 136 1.37 -22.77 -1.25
CA GLU A 136 2.69 -22.22 -1.59
C GLU A 136 2.69 -21.50 -2.94
N ALA A 137 2.00 -22.01 -3.95
CA ALA A 137 1.97 -21.41 -5.28
C ALA A 137 1.20 -20.07 -5.27
N GLU A 138 0.09 -20.03 -4.57
CA GLU A 138 -0.74 -18.84 -4.36
C GLU A 138 0.01 -17.77 -3.55
N LEU A 139 0.65 -18.18 -2.42
CA LEU A 139 1.47 -17.29 -1.60
C LEU A 139 2.65 -16.75 -2.40
N ARG A 140 3.30 -17.56 -3.21
CA ARG A 140 4.36 -17.15 -4.14
C ARG A 140 3.86 -16.09 -5.12
N GLY A 141 2.64 -16.23 -5.65
CA GLY A 141 1.98 -15.25 -6.50
C GLY A 141 1.79 -13.90 -5.81
N VAL A 142 1.25 -13.92 -4.59
CA VAL A 142 1.04 -12.73 -3.76
C VAL A 142 2.36 -12.04 -3.41
N LEU A 143 3.37 -12.78 -2.96
CA LEU A 143 4.70 -12.23 -2.67
C LEU A 143 5.36 -11.65 -3.92
N GLY A 144 5.14 -12.25 -5.09
CA GLY A 144 5.56 -11.71 -6.38
C GLY A 144 4.91 -10.36 -6.68
N HIS A 145 3.62 -10.21 -6.41
CA HIS A 145 2.89 -8.94 -6.52
C HIS A 145 3.46 -7.86 -5.59
N GLU A 146 3.71 -8.19 -4.32
CA GLU A 146 4.31 -7.24 -3.36
C GLU A 146 5.73 -6.82 -3.79
N LEU A 147 6.55 -7.76 -4.28
CA LEU A 147 7.88 -7.47 -4.80
C LEU A 147 7.84 -6.63 -6.09
N ALA A 148 6.79 -6.75 -6.90
CA ALA A 148 6.60 -5.87 -8.05
C ALA A 148 6.38 -4.41 -7.63
N HIS A 149 5.69 -4.15 -6.53
CA HIS A 149 5.59 -2.81 -5.93
C HIS A 149 6.96 -2.30 -5.46
N VAL A 150 7.76 -3.15 -4.82
CA VAL A 150 9.13 -2.80 -4.40
C VAL A 150 9.98 -2.40 -5.60
N SER A 151 9.92 -3.15 -6.71
CA SER A 151 10.70 -2.89 -7.93
C SER A 151 10.25 -1.63 -8.67
N GLY A 152 8.96 -1.34 -8.67
CA GLY A 152 8.33 -0.26 -9.44
C GLY A 152 8.62 1.15 -8.93
N ARG A 153 9.34 1.31 -7.80
CA ARG A 153 9.59 2.59 -7.13
C ARG A 153 8.31 3.37 -6.77
N ASP A 154 7.19 2.69 -6.74
CA ASP A 154 5.88 3.25 -6.37
C ASP A 154 5.62 3.15 -4.86
N LEU A 155 6.54 2.52 -4.14
CA LEU A 155 6.40 2.23 -2.71
C LEU A 155 6.37 3.52 -1.87
N LEU A 156 7.26 4.48 -2.16
CA LEU A 156 7.37 5.72 -1.38
C LEU A 156 6.07 6.55 -1.36
N PRO A 157 5.44 6.92 -2.50
CA PRO A 157 4.20 7.68 -2.47
C PRO A 157 3.09 6.98 -1.68
N ALA A 158 2.92 5.67 -1.84
CA ALA A 158 1.92 4.88 -1.15
C ALA A 158 2.19 4.82 0.36
N THR A 159 3.45 4.55 0.76
CA THR A 159 3.85 4.50 2.18
C THR A 159 3.72 5.87 2.87
N VAL A 160 4.13 6.95 2.21
CA VAL A 160 3.96 8.32 2.72
C VAL A 160 2.48 8.66 2.87
N SER A 161 1.63 8.28 1.91
CA SER A 161 0.19 8.52 2.01
C SER A 161 -0.44 7.79 3.18
N ALA A 162 -0.02 6.55 3.46
CA ALA A 162 -0.45 5.82 4.64
C ALA A 162 -0.04 6.53 5.93
N GLY A 163 1.22 6.96 6.02
CA GLY A 163 1.71 7.73 7.16
C GLY A 163 0.96 9.04 7.37
N LEU A 164 0.72 9.81 6.30
CA LEU A 164 -0.08 11.04 6.35
C LEU A 164 -1.51 10.78 6.78
N ALA A 165 -2.16 9.77 6.20
CA ALA A 165 -3.50 9.39 6.58
C ALA A 165 -3.57 8.98 8.06
N THR A 166 -2.58 8.25 8.57
CA THR A 166 -2.47 7.90 9.99
C THR A 166 -2.38 9.15 10.87
N VAL A 167 -1.51 10.10 10.52
CA VAL A 167 -1.34 11.34 11.30
C VAL A 167 -2.60 12.21 11.23
N ILE A 168 -3.21 12.36 10.06
CA ILE A 168 -4.44 13.13 9.88
C ILE A 168 -5.60 12.53 10.70
N THR A 169 -5.72 11.21 10.73
CA THR A 169 -6.81 10.54 11.44
C THR A 169 -6.50 10.24 12.91
N PHE A 170 -5.28 10.47 13.39
CA PHE A 170 -4.89 10.23 14.77
C PHE A 170 -5.82 10.91 15.80
N PRO A 171 -6.19 12.20 15.66
CA PRO A 171 -7.12 12.84 16.58
C PRO A 171 -8.50 12.17 16.61
N ALA A 172 -8.93 11.55 15.51
CA ALA A 172 -10.19 10.83 15.43
C ALA A 172 -10.22 9.52 16.25
N THR A 173 -9.07 9.03 16.69
CA THR A 173 -9.00 7.93 17.66
C THR A 173 -9.51 8.35 19.05
N LEU A 174 -9.44 9.64 19.35
CA LEU A 174 -9.87 10.23 20.61
C LEU A 174 -11.33 10.68 20.57
N ALA A 175 -11.83 11.10 19.39
CA ALA A 175 -13.21 11.55 19.21
C ALA A 175 -13.76 11.09 17.85
N ARG A 176 -14.72 10.16 17.87
CA ARG A 176 -15.34 9.59 16.64
C ARG A 176 -15.92 10.64 15.68
N LEU A 177 -16.45 11.75 16.21
CA LEU A 177 -16.99 12.84 15.39
C LEU A 177 -15.94 13.48 14.48
N LEU A 178 -14.66 13.51 14.91
CA LEU A 178 -13.58 14.05 14.08
C LEU A 178 -13.34 13.21 12.82
N MET A 179 -13.71 11.93 12.81
CA MET A 179 -13.56 11.08 11.63
C MET A 179 -14.45 11.54 10.46
N LEU A 180 -15.59 12.19 10.75
CA LEU A 180 -16.46 12.76 9.72
C LEU A 180 -15.77 13.89 8.92
N VAL A 181 -14.87 14.63 9.57
CA VAL A 181 -14.12 15.75 8.94
C VAL A 181 -12.77 15.26 8.42
N LEU A 182 -12.00 14.57 9.24
CA LEU A 182 -10.63 14.17 8.91
C LEU A 182 -10.57 12.98 7.96
N GLY A 183 -11.57 12.09 8.01
CA GLY A 183 -11.64 10.93 7.13
C GLY A 183 -11.69 11.28 5.63
N PRO A 184 -12.54 12.20 5.17
CA PRO A 184 -12.54 12.65 3.77
C PRO A 184 -11.20 13.25 3.34
N VAL A 185 -10.50 14.00 4.21
CA VAL A 185 -9.16 14.55 3.90
C VAL A 185 -8.14 13.41 3.74
N ALA A 186 -8.13 12.46 4.67
CA ALA A 186 -7.26 11.29 4.58
C ALA A 186 -7.56 10.46 3.31
N ALA A 187 -8.84 10.24 3.00
CA ALA A 187 -9.26 9.53 1.80
C ALA A 187 -8.82 10.26 0.52
N LEU A 188 -8.87 11.60 0.50
CA LEU A 188 -8.37 12.39 -0.62
C LEU A 188 -6.86 12.19 -0.82
N VAL A 189 -6.06 12.28 0.25
CA VAL A 189 -4.61 12.02 0.23
C VAL A 189 -4.32 10.64 -0.37
N ILE A 190 -5.03 9.62 0.07
CA ILE A 190 -4.92 8.25 -0.42
C ILE A 190 -5.28 8.17 -1.91
N ARG A 191 -6.44 8.71 -2.32
CA ARG A 191 -6.90 8.66 -3.72
C ARG A 191 -5.95 9.33 -4.69
N LEU A 192 -5.31 10.43 -4.30
CA LEU A 192 -4.35 11.14 -5.14
C LEU A 192 -3.04 10.37 -5.35
N SER A 193 -2.71 9.44 -4.45
CA SER A 193 -1.48 8.65 -4.51
C SER A 193 -1.64 7.27 -5.16
N VAL A 194 -2.86 6.75 -5.26
CA VAL A 194 -3.11 5.41 -5.81
C VAL A 194 -3.47 5.47 -7.30
N SER A 195 -3.01 4.48 -8.06
CA SER A 195 -3.31 4.34 -9.48
C SER A 195 -3.68 2.90 -9.81
N ARG A 196 -4.88 2.70 -10.38
CA ARG A 196 -5.34 1.37 -10.85
C ARG A 196 -4.37 0.73 -11.86
N ARG A 197 -3.71 1.54 -12.70
CA ARG A 197 -2.70 1.04 -13.65
C ARG A 197 -1.48 0.45 -12.95
N ARG A 198 -1.19 0.90 -11.74
CA ARG A 198 -0.11 0.37 -10.91
C ARG A 198 -0.43 -1.05 -10.44
N GLU A 199 -1.64 -1.28 -9.98
CA GLU A 199 -2.10 -2.60 -9.54
C GLU A 199 -2.05 -3.61 -10.69
N TYR A 200 -2.57 -3.27 -11.87
CA TYR A 200 -2.48 -4.16 -13.04
C TYR A 200 -1.03 -4.46 -13.47
N ARG A 201 -0.12 -3.51 -13.30
CA ARG A 201 1.30 -3.76 -13.57
C ARG A 201 1.94 -4.65 -12.53
N ALA A 202 1.57 -4.48 -11.25
CA ALA A 202 2.03 -5.32 -10.17
C ALA A 202 1.52 -6.75 -10.32
N ASP A 203 0.25 -6.94 -10.69
CA ASP A 203 -0.32 -8.25 -11.02
C ASP A 203 0.47 -8.93 -12.14
N ALA A 204 0.68 -8.25 -13.26
CA ALA A 204 1.40 -8.81 -14.40
C ALA A 204 2.87 -9.10 -14.07
N ALA A 205 3.58 -8.17 -13.43
CA ALA A 205 4.98 -8.34 -13.09
C ALA A 205 5.17 -9.40 -11.99
N GLY A 206 4.29 -9.42 -10.98
CA GLY A 206 4.29 -10.40 -9.91
C GLY A 206 4.01 -11.81 -10.41
N ALA A 207 3.00 -11.97 -11.26
CA ALA A 207 2.66 -13.24 -11.89
C ALA A 207 3.81 -13.78 -12.77
N LEU A 208 4.50 -12.88 -13.50
CA LEU A 208 5.69 -13.24 -14.28
C LEU A 208 6.87 -13.64 -13.38
N LEU A 209 7.08 -12.93 -12.29
CA LEU A 209 8.15 -13.21 -11.32
C LEU A 209 7.91 -14.53 -10.58
N ALA A 210 6.66 -14.78 -10.16
CA ALA A 210 6.25 -16.03 -9.52
C ALA A 210 6.25 -17.22 -10.49
N GLY A 211 6.05 -16.96 -11.78
CA GLY A 211 5.99 -17.99 -12.82
C GLY A 211 4.60 -18.53 -13.08
N ASP A 212 3.61 -18.19 -12.26
CA ASP A 212 2.24 -18.74 -12.33
C ASP A 212 1.16 -17.65 -12.18
N PRO A 213 0.60 -17.14 -13.31
CA PRO A 213 -0.51 -16.20 -13.27
C PRO A 213 -1.81 -16.81 -12.72
N VAL A 214 -2.01 -18.13 -12.86
CA VAL A 214 -3.23 -18.81 -12.40
C VAL A 214 -3.24 -18.92 -10.89
N ALA A 215 -2.09 -19.22 -10.29
CA ALA A 215 -1.95 -19.25 -8.83
C ALA A 215 -2.23 -17.87 -8.21
N LEU A 216 -1.69 -16.77 -8.78
CA LEU A 216 -2.03 -15.43 -8.31
C LEU A 216 -3.53 -15.12 -8.46
N ALA A 217 -4.17 -15.54 -9.56
CA ALA A 217 -5.61 -15.36 -9.74
C ALA A 217 -6.41 -16.16 -8.69
N GLY A 218 -5.98 -17.38 -8.36
CA GLY A 218 -6.54 -18.20 -7.28
C GLY A 218 -6.41 -17.52 -5.92
N ALA A 219 -5.22 -17.04 -5.60
CA ALA A 219 -4.94 -16.27 -4.37
C ALA A 219 -5.87 -15.08 -4.22
N LEU A 220 -6.03 -14.26 -5.28
CA LEU A 220 -6.90 -13.09 -5.25
C LEU A 220 -8.37 -13.45 -5.01
N ARG A 221 -8.88 -14.57 -5.56
CA ARG A 221 -10.23 -15.06 -5.27
C ARG A 221 -10.40 -15.45 -3.80
N LYS A 222 -9.42 -16.18 -3.24
CA LYS A 222 -9.46 -16.60 -1.83
C LYS A 222 -9.37 -15.40 -0.89
N ILE A 223 -8.49 -14.44 -1.18
CA ILE A 223 -8.35 -13.22 -0.40
C ILE A 223 -9.65 -12.42 -0.42
N GLU A 224 -10.25 -12.19 -1.58
CA GLU A 224 -11.52 -11.45 -1.69
C GLU A 224 -12.65 -12.14 -0.93
N ALA A 225 -12.75 -13.47 -1.01
CA ALA A 225 -13.73 -14.25 -0.25
C ALA A 225 -13.50 -14.12 1.26
N GLY A 226 -12.25 -14.26 1.71
CA GLY A 226 -11.91 -14.11 3.14
C GLY A 226 -12.10 -12.68 3.65
N VAL A 227 -11.86 -11.67 2.81
CA VAL A 227 -12.18 -10.27 3.14
C VAL A 227 -13.69 -10.07 3.27
N ALA A 228 -14.49 -10.65 2.39
CA ALA A 228 -15.95 -10.55 2.48
C ALA A 228 -16.49 -11.23 3.75
N GLU A 229 -15.88 -12.32 4.19
CA GLU A 229 -16.26 -13.06 5.38
C GLU A 229 -15.78 -12.39 6.67
N LEU A 230 -14.54 -11.89 6.69
CA LEU A 230 -13.84 -11.33 7.85
C LEU A 230 -13.55 -9.83 7.68
N ALA A 231 -14.49 -9.06 7.10
CA ALA A 231 -14.29 -7.65 6.86
C ALA A 231 -13.95 -6.88 8.14
N LEU A 232 -12.89 -6.08 8.09
CA LEU A 232 -12.48 -5.26 9.22
C LEU A 232 -13.41 -4.06 9.38
N ALA A 233 -13.63 -3.63 10.62
CA ALA A 233 -14.34 -2.40 10.86
C ALA A 233 -13.49 -1.19 10.39
N PRO A 234 -14.09 -0.21 9.68
CA PRO A 234 -13.38 0.98 9.23
C PRO A 234 -13.03 1.87 10.44
N GLY A 235 -11.85 1.64 11.01
CA GLY A 235 -11.24 2.46 12.06
C GLY A 235 -10.13 3.35 11.49
N ALA A 236 -9.76 4.41 12.21
CA ALA A 236 -8.74 5.37 11.79
C ALA A 236 -7.42 4.69 11.36
N ARG A 237 -6.96 3.70 12.14
CA ARG A 237 -5.70 2.98 11.87
C ARG A 237 -5.78 2.13 10.60
N VAL A 238 -6.77 1.24 10.49
CA VAL A 238 -6.88 0.33 9.34
C VAL A 238 -7.21 1.10 8.06
N SER A 239 -8.07 2.13 8.13
CA SER A 239 -8.40 2.97 6.98
C SER A 239 -7.18 3.67 6.37
N SER A 240 -6.20 4.04 7.19
CA SER A 240 -4.99 4.71 6.72
C SER A 240 -4.08 3.82 5.86
N VAL A 241 -4.13 2.51 6.04
CA VAL A 241 -3.29 1.52 5.33
C VAL A 241 -4.05 0.65 4.33
N ALA A 242 -5.38 0.75 4.31
CA ALA A 242 -6.24 -0.07 3.45
C ALA A 242 -5.85 -0.05 1.97
N HIS A 243 -5.34 1.07 1.48
CA HIS A 243 -4.92 1.24 0.08
C HIS A 243 -3.56 0.60 -0.25
N LEU A 244 -2.81 0.17 0.74
CA LEU A 244 -1.57 -0.60 0.57
C LEU A 244 -1.85 -2.09 0.39
N MET A 245 -2.95 -2.58 0.95
CA MET A 245 -3.31 -3.99 0.98
C MET A 245 -3.60 -4.52 -0.42
N ILE A 246 -3.40 -5.80 -0.67
CA ILE A 246 -3.65 -6.42 -1.97
C ILE A 246 -5.15 -6.46 -2.32
N ALA A 247 -6.02 -6.49 -1.30
CA ALA A 247 -7.46 -6.35 -1.40
C ALA A 247 -7.99 -5.37 -0.35
N SER A 248 -9.10 -4.67 -0.65
CA SER A 248 -9.72 -3.73 0.30
C SER A 248 -10.19 -4.46 1.56
N PRO A 249 -9.75 -4.07 2.77
CA PRO A 249 -10.10 -4.81 3.99
C PRO A 249 -11.53 -4.57 4.49
N PHE A 250 -12.33 -3.77 3.77
CA PHE A 250 -13.67 -3.36 4.20
C PHE A 250 -14.75 -3.84 3.25
N HIS A 251 -15.97 -4.04 3.77
CA HIS A 251 -17.14 -4.11 2.92
C HIS A 251 -17.30 -2.80 2.13
N PRO A 252 -17.67 -2.86 0.83
CA PRO A 252 -17.75 -1.69 -0.05
C PRO A 252 -19.01 -0.84 0.22
N GLU A 253 -19.34 -0.56 1.48
CA GLU A 253 -20.53 0.17 1.89
C GLU A 253 -20.19 1.44 2.67
N GLY A 254 -21.09 2.43 2.63
CA GLY A 254 -21.03 3.65 3.43
C GLY A 254 -19.68 4.39 3.34
N PHE A 255 -19.15 4.79 4.47
CA PHE A 255 -17.90 5.54 4.62
C PHE A 255 -16.65 4.79 4.12
N ALA A 256 -16.66 3.46 4.17
CA ALA A 256 -15.57 2.60 3.70
C ALA A 256 -15.29 2.77 2.19
N ARG A 257 -16.29 3.15 1.38
CA ARG A 257 -16.12 3.46 -0.05
C ARG A 257 -15.11 4.59 -0.33
N LEU A 258 -14.90 5.49 0.61
CA LEU A 258 -13.91 6.55 0.46
C LEU A 258 -12.50 6.02 0.37
N PHE A 259 -12.22 4.86 0.99
CA PHE A 259 -10.92 4.22 1.06
C PHE A 259 -10.75 3.07 0.05
N ALA A 260 -11.79 2.72 -0.71
CA ALA A 260 -11.73 1.69 -1.75
C ALA A 260 -10.99 2.22 -2.98
N THR A 261 -9.74 1.81 -3.15
CA THR A 261 -8.85 2.29 -4.21
C THR A 261 -8.43 1.21 -5.20
N HIS A 262 -8.69 -0.07 -4.88
CA HIS A 262 -8.31 -1.19 -5.74
C HIS A 262 -9.19 -1.32 -6.99
N PRO A 263 -8.62 -1.83 -8.11
CA PRO A 263 -9.40 -2.18 -9.28
C PRO A 263 -10.37 -3.33 -8.96
N PRO A 264 -11.49 -3.43 -9.70
CA PRO A 264 -12.41 -4.57 -9.56
C PRO A 264 -11.69 -5.90 -9.75
N LEU A 265 -11.95 -6.88 -8.86
CA LEU A 265 -11.36 -8.22 -8.91
C LEU A 265 -11.53 -8.88 -10.29
N GLY A 266 -12.74 -8.84 -10.86
CA GLY A 266 -13.02 -9.46 -12.16
C GLY A 266 -12.12 -8.97 -13.29
N GLU A 267 -11.68 -7.70 -13.27
CA GLU A 267 -10.74 -7.16 -14.25
C GLU A 267 -9.31 -7.65 -14.02
N ARG A 268 -8.89 -7.75 -12.74
CA ARG A 268 -7.59 -8.33 -12.37
C ARG A 268 -7.50 -9.78 -12.84
N LEU A 269 -8.54 -10.58 -12.56
CA LEU A 269 -8.61 -12.00 -12.97
C LEU A 269 -8.53 -12.17 -14.47
N ARG A 270 -9.38 -11.44 -15.24
CA ARG A 270 -9.34 -11.52 -16.72
C ARG A 270 -7.95 -11.26 -17.28
N ARG A 271 -7.23 -10.29 -16.73
CA ARG A 271 -5.86 -9.95 -17.17
C ARG A 271 -4.85 -11.03 -16.84
N LEU A 272 -4.95 -11.65 -15.67
CA LEU A 272 -4.10 -12.76 -15.25
C LEU A 272 -4.37 -14.01 -16.10
N GLU A 273 -5.63 -14.33 -16.36
CA GLU A 273 -6.04 -15.44 -17.22
C GLU A 273 -5.57 -15.25 -18.67
N ALA A 274 -5.64 -14.02 -19.20
CA ALA A 274 -5.07 -13.70 -20.50
C ALA A 274 -3.55 -13.92 -20.54
N LEU A 275 -2.82 -13.55 -19.47
CA LEU A 275 -1.39 -13.82 -19.36
C LEU A 275 -1.07 -15.31 -19.34
N ALA A 276 -1.90 -16.13 -18.70
CA ALA A 276 -1.76 -17.59 -18.69
C ALA A 276 -1.99 -18.20 -20.08
N GLY A 277 -2.96 -17.68 -20.85
CA GLY A 277 -3.23 -18.11 -22.22
C GLY A 277 -2.11 -17.82 -23.22
N TYR A 278 -1.36 -16.75 -23.03
CA TYR A 278 -0.18 -16.42 -23.85
C TYR A 278 1.05 -17.33 -23.59
N ARG A 279 1.04 -18.13 -22.53
CA ARG A 279 2.15 -19.04 -22.16
C ARG A 279 1.93 -20.48 -22.60
N ARG A 280 0.77 -20.78 -23.18
CA ARG A 280 0.47 -22.08 -23.81
C ARG A 280 0.71 -21.99 -25.32
#